data_90ebc7a571f742edbfcfc64f2075f627
#
_entry.id   90ebc7a571f742edbfcfc64f2075f627
#
_cell.length_a   1.000
_cell.length_b   1.000
_cell.length_c   1.000
_cell.angle_alpha   90.00
_cell.angle_beta   90.00
_cell.angle_gamma   90.00
#
_symmetry.space_group_name_H-M   'P 1'
#
loop_
_entity.id
_entity.type
_entity.pdbx_description
1 polymer ?
#
loop_
_entity_poly.entity_id
_entity_poly.type
_entity_poly.pdbx_seq_one_letter_code
_entity_poly.pdbx_strand_id
1 'polypeptide(L)'
;MTPVERLVVDELPRLPQFCHAGLTEDLVFVSGTLGVEHDSLVAGGVGPQTTRALENLGRILQAAGASWDDVVKVSVYLADMAEFPAMNEAYGTFFPGVPPARITVGGVGLALGARVEIECVARRRAPARRGGNPPERRTGFVDHDGERIYYETVGSGGVPLVLSHGAGGNHAVWYQQVAPFARDRMVITWDHRGFGRSSDLGGRSGPQVAAGDLLAVLDHLGVSRADLVGQSMGGWSVVGAALARPSLARSLVLADTLGGFTSGAIAAGLERRRDGARGTPDVLGRHPALDPSFSECEPERAHLYQSLGRMGSADLAVILPRLLDTTHDESDAARLGMPVLCVVGDRDPLFPPASVRALADLLPDARVVEISGCGHSPYFEDAQAWNAAVRQFLSVLDAGEGIAGPAADG
;
A
#
# COMPACT_ATOMS: atom_id res chain seq x y z
N MET A 1 -7.26 1.62 12.24
CA MET A 1 -8.33 2.51 11.70
C MET A 1 -7.67 3.52 10.77
N THR A 2 -7.99 3.50 9.49
CA THR A 2 -7.48 4.49 8.53
C THR A 2 -7.92 5.89 8.98
N PRO A 3 -7.02 6.87 9.09
CA PRO A 3 -7.42 8.23 9.47
C PRO A 3 -8.39 8.79 8.43
N VAL A 4 -9.40 9.52 8.90
CA VAL A 4 -10.34 10.22 8.02
C VAL A 4 -9.57 11.29 7.23
N GLU A 5 -9.56 11.15 5.92
CA GLU A 5 -8.98 12.16 5.01
C GLU A 5 -9.92 13.40 4.97
N ARG A 6 -9.35 14.60 4.98
CA ARG A 6 -10.10 15.85 4.92
C ARG A 6 -9.87 16.56 3.59
N LEU A 7 -10.94 16.68 2.81
CA LEU A 7 -10.90 17.32 1.49
C LEU A 7 -11.19 18.81 1.61
N VAL A 8 -10.34 19.61 1.00
CA VAL A 8 -10.53 21.05 0.75
C VAL A 8 -10.49 21.28 -0.75
N VAL A 9 -11.47 22.00 -1.29
CA VAL A 9 -11.56 22.41 -2.71
C VAL A 9 -11.23 23.89 -2.77
N ASP A 10 -10.11 24.25 -3.36
CA ASP A 10 -9.55 25.62 -3.30
C ASP A 10 -10.44 26.67 -3.97
N GLU A 11 -11.24 26.27 -4.96
CA GLU A 11 -12.15 27.18 -5.67
C GLU A 11 -13.48 27.42 -4.96
N LEU A 12 -13.72 26.80 -3.81
CA LEU A 12 -14.94 26.97 -3.03
C LEU A 12 -14.66 27.72 -1.73
N PRO A 13 -15.50 28.72 -1.39
CA PRO A 13 -15.36 29.46 -0.14
C PRO A 13 -15.63 28.55 1.07
N ARG A 14 -14.80 28.68 2.11
CA ARG A 14 -14.99 28.01 3.39
C ARG A 14 -14.42 28.81 4.56
N LEU A 15 -14.91 28.54 5.74
CA LEU A 15 -14.26 28.98 6.97
C LEU A 15 -13.13 28.01 7.39
N PRO A 16 -12.07 28.49 8.05
CA PRO A 16 -10.95 27.63 8.47
C PRO A 16 -11.33 26.48 9.42
N GLN A 17 -12.50 26.56 10.07
CA GLN A 17 -12.94 25.63 11.11
C GLN A 17 -13.49 24.30 10.56
N PHE A 18 -13.72 24.17 9.25
CA PHE A 18 -14.22 22.94 8.65
C PHE A 18 -13.56 22.63 7.30
N CYS A 19 -13.64 21.38 6.85
CA CYS A 19 -13.28 20.95 5.51
C CYS A 19 -14.54 20.80 4.65
N HIS A 20 -14.39 20.75 3.32
CA HIS A 20 -15.53 20.56 2.42
C HIS A 20 -16.10 19.14 2.48
N ALA A 21 -15.27 18.14 2.73
CA ALA A 21 -15.72 16.76 2.97
C ALA A 21 -14.76 15.98 3.86
N GLY A 22 -15.31 15.06 4.65
CA GLY A 22 -14.60 13.98 5.32
C GLY A 22 -14.69 12.72 4.47
N LEU A 23 -13.56 12.07 4.18
CA LEU A 23 -13.50 10.87 3.35
C LEU A 23 -13.08 9.68 4.20
N THR A 24 -13.85 8.60 4.12
CA THR A 24 -13.47 7.28 4.60
C THR A 24 -13.10 6.39 3.42
N GLU A 25 -12.84 5.11 3.65
CA GLU A 25 -12.56 4.16 2.57
C GLU A 25 -13.72 4.08 1.57
N ASP A 26 -14.96 4.01 2.06
CA ASP A 26 -16.15 3.76 1.24
C ASP A 26 -17.10 4.94 1.10
N LEU A 27 -17.00 5.96 1.96
CA LEU A 27 -17.97 7.04 2.03
C LEU A 27 -17.32 8.42 1.98
N VAL A 28 -18.08 9.36 1.40
CA VAL A 28 -17.85 10.79 1.36
C VAL A 28 -18.92 11.47 2.19
N PHE A 29 -18.54 12.21 3.21
CA PHE A 29 -19.42 13.05 4.03
C PHE A 29 -19.19 14.51 3.64
N VAL A 30 -20.07 15.08 2.84
CA VAL A 30 -19.97 16.48 2.40
C VAL A 30 -20.54 17.38 3.49
N SER A 31 -19.82 18.42 3.85
CA SER A 31 -20.25 19.44 4.82
C SER A 31 -21.45 20.24 4.31
N GLY A 32 -22.18 20.89 5.22
CA GLY A 32 -23.27 21.82 4.88
C GLY A 32 -22.79 22.85 3.86
N THR A 33 -23.49 22.93 2.74
CA THR A 33 -23.11 23.71 1.57
C THR A 33 -24.22 24.73 1.27
N LEU A 34 -23.83 26.00 1.22
CA LEU A 34 -24.72 27.12 0.90
C LEU A 34 -24.66 27.46 -0.58
N GLY A 35 -25.68 28.17 -1.05
CA GLY A 35 -25.73 28.74 -2.41
C GLY A 35 -24.87 30.02 -2.52
N VAL A 36 -23.54 29.88 -2.32
CA VAL A 36 -22.58 30.99 -2.36
C VAL A 36 -21.77 30.98 -3.65
N GLU A 37 -21.45 32.16 -4.12
CA GLU A 37 -20.55 32.47 -5.24
C GLU A 37 -19.66 33.63 -4.85
N HIS A 38 -18.34 33.53 -4.98
CA HIS A 38 -17.38 34.58 -4.59
C HIS A 38 -17.67 35.16 -3.18
N ASP A 39 -17.85 34.32 -2.21
CA ASP A 39 -18.11 34.64 -0.78
C ASP A 39 -19.47 35.30 -0.48
N SER A 40 -20.39 35.35 -1.44
CA SER A 40 -21.71 35.94 -1.28
C SER A 40 -22.83 34.99 -1.68
N LEU A 41 -23.95 35.05 -0.98
CA LEU A 41 -25.15 34.30 -1.38
C LEU A 41 -25.67 34.79 -2.73
N VAL A 42 -26.03 33.86 -3.62
CA VAL A 42 -26.64 34.20 -4.88
C VAL A 42 -28.01 34.85 -4.64
N ALA A 43 -28.35 35.87 -5.44
CA ALA A 43 -29.64 36.55 -5.37
C ALA A 43 -30.78 35.68 -5.95
N GLY A 44 -32.03 36.05 -5.67
CA GLY A 44 -33.22 35.42 -6.30
C GLY A 44 -33.96 34.40 -5.40
N GLY A 45 -33.61 34.27 -4.12
CA GLY A 45 -34.33 33.46 -3.16
C GLY A 45 -33.91 31.98 -3.14
N VAL A 46 -34.79 31.12 -2.62
CA VAL A 46 -34.47 29.72 -2.34
C VAL A 46 -34.14 28.90 -3.60
N GLY A 47 -34.80 29.12 -4.72
CA GLY A 47 -34.54 28.37 -5.97
C GLY A 47 -33.11 28.52 -6.46
N PRO A 48 -32.66 29.76 -6.81
CA PRO A 48 -31.28 30.02 -7.20
C PRO A 48 -30.26 29.57 -6.14
N GLN A 49 -30.52 29.77 -4.84
CA GLN A 49 -29.63 29.30 -3.79
C GLN A 49 -29.55 27.78 -3.74
N THR A 50 -30.66 27.06 -3.95
CA THR A 50 -30.66 25.57 -4.06
C THR A 50 -29.83 25.11 -5.24
N THR A 51 -30.02 25.70 -6.42
CA THR A 51 -29.23 25.37 -7.60
C THR A 51 -27.74 25.55 -7.35
N ARG A 52 -27.33 26.72 -6.81
CA ARG A 52 -25.91 27.00 -6.54
C ARG A 52 -25.31 26.10 -5.45
N ALA A 53 -26.08 25.81 -4.39
CA ALA A 53 -25.64 24.89 -3.34
C ALA A 53 -25.39 23.49 -3.91
N LEU A 54 -26.26 22.98 -4.78
CA LEU A 54 -26.07 21.69 -5.46
C LEU A 54 -24.90 21.73 -6.46
N GLU A 55 -24.71 22.80 -7.21
CA GLU A 55 -23.52 22.96 -8.08
C GLU A 55 -22.22 22.90 -7.27
N ASN A 56 -22.14 23.62 -6.14
CA ASN A 56 -20.98 23.59 -5.25
C ASN A 56 -20.77 22.17 -4.66
N LEU A 57 -21.84 21.51 -4.24
CA LEU A 57 -21.81 20.16 -3.73
C LEU A 57 -21.31 19.16 -4.81
N GLY A 58 -21.76 19.33 -6.08
CA GLY A 58 -21.26 18.54 -7.21
C GLY A 58 -19.76 18.68 -7.44
N ARG A 59 -19.18 19.88 -7.25
CA ARG A 59 -17.72 20.12 -7.33
C ARG A 59 -16.99 19.39 -6.21
N ILE A 60 -17.54 19.39 -4.98
CA ILE A 60 -16.97 18.67 -3.84
C ILE A 60 -17.00 17.17 -4.10
N LEU A 61 -18.13 16.61 -4.59
CA LEU A 61 -18.25 15.21 -4.97
C LEU A 61 -17.22 14.82 -6.03
N GLN A 62 -17.08 15.64 -7.07
CA GLN A 62 -16.10 15.39 -8.14
C GLN A 62 -14.66 15.37 -7.60
N ALA A 63 -14.30 16.33 -6.75
CA ALA A 63 -12.98 16.37 -6.10
C ALA A 63 -12.75 15.18 -5.17
N ALA A 64 -13.81 14.63 -4.57
CA ALA A 64 -13.78 13.41 -3.77
C ALA A 64 -13.77 12.10 -4.59
N GLY A 65 -13.83 12.18 -5.93
CA GLY A 65 -13.92 11.01 -6.80
C GLY A 65 -15.31 10.36 -6.85
N ALA A 66 -16.38 11.12 -6.52
CA ALA A 66 -17.77 10.67 -6.55
C ALA A 66 -18.59 11.48 -7.58
N SER A 67 -19.81 11.07 -7.83
CA SER A 67 -20.77 11.73 -8.70
C SER A 67 -22.18 11.75 -8.07
N TRP A 68 -23.14 12.38 -8.72
CA TRP A 68 -24.53 12.36 -8.28
C TRP A 68 -25.13 10.95 -8.16
N ASP A 69 -24.71 10.01 -9.01
CA ASP A 69 -25.13 8.61 -8.97
C ASP A 69 -24.63 7.85 -7.72
N ASP A 70 -23.63 8.41 -7.05
CA ASP A 70 -23.07 7.81 -5.85
C ASP A 70 -23.70 8.34 -4.57
N VAL A 71 -24.58 9.36 -4.67
CA VAL A 71 -25.23 9.97 -3.51
C VAL A 71 -26.23 9.01 -2.90
N VAL A 72 -26.01 8.66 -1.63
CA VAL A 72 -26.87 7.75 -0.87
C VAL A 72 -27.97 8.49 -0.14
N LYS A 73 -27.62 9.65 0.46
CA LYS A 73 -28.55 10.47 1.25
C LYS A 73 -28.24 11.95 1.11
N VAL A 74 -29.29 12.76 1.06
CA VAL A 74 -29.22 14.23 1.10
C VAL A 74 -30.01 14.75 2.32
N SER A 75 -29.43 15.71 3.04
CA SER A 75 -30.13 16.48 4.07
C SER A 75 -30.27 17.92 3.57
N VAL A 76 -31.48 18.44 3.60
CA VAL A 76 -31.84 19.82 3.19
C VAL A 76 -32.38 20.56 4.41
N TYR A 77 -31.80 21.72 4.68
CA TYR A 77 -32.22 22.60 5.75
C TYR A 77 -32.77 23.89 5.12
N LEU A 78 -34.01 24.25 5.47
CA LEU A 78 -34.71 25.44 4.97
C LEU A 78 -34.92 26.47 6.09
N ALA A 79 -34.69 27.72 5.79
CA ALA A 79 -35.04 28.81 6.71
C ALA A 79 -36.54 28.89 6.91
N ASP A 80 -37.34 28.62 5.87
CA ASP A 80 -38.78 28.63 5.90
C ASP A 80 -39.36 27.44 5.10
N MET A 81 -40.20 26.61 5.70
CA MET A 81 -40.88 25.50 5.02
C MET A 81 -41.89 25.94 3.95
N ALA A 82 -42.36 27.18 3.96
CA ALA A 82 -43.19 27.71 2.89
C ALA A 82 -42.44 27.72 1.53
N GLU A 83 -41.12 27.71 1.54
CA GLU A 83 -40.28 27.68 0.35
C GLU A 83 -39.97 26.28 -0.18
N PHE A 84 -40.47 25.22 0.49
CA PHE A 84 -40.25 23.83 0.09
C PHE A 84 -40.58 23.56 -1.40
N PRO A 85 -41.72 24.06 -1.96
CA PRO A 85 -42.04 23.80 -3.38
C PRO A 85 -40.98 24.35 -4.34
N ALA A 86 -40.50 25.59 -4.14
CA ALA A 86 -39.52 26.23 -5.01
C ALA A 86 -38.12 25.60 -4.85
N MET A 87 -37.71 25.22 -3.62
CA MET A 87 -36.51 24.43 -3.38
C MET A 87 -36.63 23.10 -4.11
N ASN A 88 -37.74 22.38 -3.99
CA ASN A 88 -37.91 21.04 -4.54
C ASN A 88 -37.92 21.03 -6.08
N GLU A 89 -38.41 22.09 -6.73
CA GLU A 89 -38.31 22.28 -8.18
C GLU A 89 -36.85 22.38 -8.62
N ALA A 90 -36.05 23.25 -7.97
CA ALA A 90 -34.64 23.40 -8.26
C ALA A 90 -33.85 22.10 -7.97
N TYR A 91 -34.14 21.44 -6.84
CA TYR A 91 -33.52 20.16 -6.47
C TYR A 91 -33.76 19.08 -7.52
N GLY A 92 -34.98 18.98 -8.03
CA GLY A 92 -35.38 17.96 -9.02
C GLY A 92 -34.59 18.00 -10.32
N THR A 93 -34.01 19.13 -10.68
CA THR A 93 -33.20 19.27 -11.91
C THR A 93 -31.87 18.48 -11.84
N PHE A 94 -31.37 18.21 -10.65
CA PHE A 94 -30.13 17.47 -10.44
C PHE A 94 -30.34 15.93 -10.37
N PHE A 95 -31.59 15.49 -10.20
CA PHE A 95 -31.95 14.07 -10.08
C PHE A 95 -33.07 13.71 -11.05
N PRO A 96 -32.76 13.56 -12.36
CA PRO A 96 -33.79 13.31 -13.39
C PRO A 96 -34.42 11.91 -13.32
N GLY A 97 -33.79 10.98 -12.57
CA GLY A 97 -34.24 9.61 -12.36
C GLY A 97 -34.87 9.42 -10.98
N VAL A 98 -34.56 8.28 -10.33
CA VAL A 98 -34.97 8.04 -8.94
C VAL A 98 -34.00 8.80 -8.03
N PRO A 99 -34.46 9.81 -7.25
CA PRO A 99 -33.59 10.60 -6.40
C PRO A 99 -33.07 9.80 -5.20
N PRO A 100 -31.97 10.24 -4.56
CA PRO A 100 -31.46 9.61 -3.34
C PRO A 100 -32.43 9.79 -2.17
N ALA A 101 -32.21 8.99 -1.10
CA ALA A 101 -32.92 9.20 0.14
C ALA A 101 -32.72 10.63 0.65
N ARG A 102 -33.80 11.31 1.08
CA ARG A 102 -33.72 12.71 1.53
C ARG A 102 -34.48 12.94 2.82
N ILE A 103 -33.94 13.83 3.65
CA ILE A 103 -34.67 14.52 4.71
C ILE A 103 -34.69 16.01 4.39
N THR A 104 -35.79 16.69 4.73
CA THR A 104 -35.89 18.16 4.66
C THR A 104 -36.42 18.67 5.99
N VAL A 105 -35.72 19.63 6.57
CA VAL A 105 -36.08 20.28 7.85
C VAL A 105 -36.20 21.78 7.59
N GLY A 106 -37.22 22.40 8.13
CA GLY A 106 -37.47 23.85 8.01
C GLY A 106 -37.52 24.58 9.34
N GLY A 107 -37.51 25.90 9.30
CA GLY A 107 -37.51 26.76 10.48
C GLY A 107 -36.14 26.85 11.13
N VAL A 108 -35.05 26.68 10.37
CA VAL A 108 -33.66 26.69 10.87
C VAL A 108 -33.02 28.05 10.58
N GLY A 109 -32.27 28.58 11.54
CA GLY A 109 -31.40 29.74 11.29
C GLY A 109 -30.12 29.29 10.56
N LEU A 110 -29.92 29.78 9.33
CA LEU A 110 -28.78 29.41 8.50
C LEU A 110 -27.75 30.52 8.42
N ALA A 111 -26.49 30.14 8.25
CA ALA A 111 -25.38 31.09 8.15
C ALA A 111 -25.57 32.07 6.97
N LEU A 112 -25.05 33.29 7.12
CA LEU A 112 -25.18 34.38 6.16
C LEU A 112 -26.64 34.82 5.84
N GLY A 113 -27.65 34.31 6.57
CA GLY A 113 -29.05 34.51 6.24
C GLY A 113 -29.49 33.70 5.01
N ALA A 114 -28.84 32.57 4.73
CA ALA A 114 -29.19 31.69 3.63
C ALA A 114 -30.62 31.15 3.79
N ARG A 115 -31.27 30.88 2.64
CA ARG A 115 -32.60 30.27 2.60
C ARG A 115 -32.55 28.76 2.63
N VAL A 116 -31.43 28.18 2.19
CA VAL A 116 -31.22 26.75 2.12
C VAL A 116 -29.75 26.40 2.38
N GLU A 117 -29.54 25.28 3.07
CA GLU A 117 -28.28 24.59 3.24
C GLU A 117 -28.44 23.12 2.90
N ILE A 118 -27.47 22.50 2.23
CA ILE A 118 -27.55 21.12 1.76
C ILE A 118 -26.27 20.39 2.09
N GLU A 119 -26.39 19.19 2.67
CA GLU A 119 -25.30 18.25 2.85
C GLU A 119 -25.63 16.91 2.21
N CYS A 120 -24.64 16.06 1.96
CA CYS A 120 -24.91 14.72 1.49
C CYS A 120 -23.88 13.70 1.99
N VAL A 121 -24.29 12.44 1.95
CA VAL A 121 -23.44 11.27 2.07
C VAL A 121 -23.44 10.54 0.73
N ALA A 122 -22.27 10.30 0.17
CA ALA A 122 -22.09 9.58 -1.07
C ALA A 122 -21.15 8.38 -0.89
N ARG A 123 -21.26 7.39 -1.76
CA ARG A 123 -20.29 6.32 -1.86
C ARG A 123 -19.02 6.88 -2.51
N ARG A 124 -17.88 6.64 -1.89
CA ARG A 124 -16.58 6.92 -2.50
C ARG A 124 -16.34 5.88 -3.59
N ARG A 125 -16.26 6.32 -4.84
CA ARG A 125 -15.76 5.42 -5.86
C ARG A 125 -14.28 5.21 -5.59
N ALA A 126 -13.85 3.96 -5.46
CA ALA A 126 -12.43 3.68 -5.65
C ALA A 126 -11.98 4.40 -6.93
N PRO A 127 -10.83 5.11 -6.94
CA PRO A 127 -10.41 5.87 -8.10
C PRO A 127 -10.59 5.02 -9.34
N ALA A 128 -11.40 5.51 -10.28
CA ALA A 128 -11.77 4.76 -11.47
C ALA A 128 -10.50 4.13 -12.02
N ARG A 129 -10.51 2.81 -12.20
CA ARG A 129 -9.44 2.13 -12.93
C ARG A 129 -9.35 2.91 -14.23
N ARG A 130 -8.32 3.75 -14.37
CA ARG A 130 -8.08 4.47 -15.63
C ARG A 130 -8.19 3.40 -16.69
N GLY A 131 -9.09 3.57 -17.66
CA GLY A 131 -9.44 2.60 -18.67
C GLY A 131 -8.22 2.25 -19.53
N GLY A 132 -7.39 1.38 -18.98
CA GLY A 132 -6.34 0.64 -19.65
C GLY A 132 -6.71 -0.82 -19.55
N ASN A 133 -6.34 -1.61 -20.53
CA ASN A 133 -6.40 -3.06 -20.40
C ASN A 133 -5.75 -3.47 -19.07
N PRO A 134 -6.28 -4.48 -18.36
CA PRO A 134 -5.62 -4.99 -17.16
C PRO A 134 -4.14 -5.26 -17.48
N PRO A 135 -3.21 -4.94 -16.57
CA PRO A 135 -1.79 -5.12 -16.84
C PRO A 135 -1.52 -6.58 -17.25
N GLU A 136 -0.77 -6.73 -18.33
CA GLU A 136 -0.42 -8.06 -18.85
C GLU A 136 0.34 -8.84 -17.77
N ARG A 137 -0.04 -10.11 -17.57
CA ARG A 137 0.63 -11.06 -16.67
C ARG A 137 1.31 -12.13 -17.49
N ARG A 138 2.60 -12.34 -17.25
CA ARG A 138 3.39 -13.41 -17.83
C ARG A 138 4.00 -14.25 -16.71
N THR A 139 4.17 -15.54 -16.98
CA THR A 139 4.78 -16.47 -16.02
C THR A 139 5.81 -17.31 -16.75
N GLY A 140 6.85 -17.72 -16.04
CA GLY A 140 7.89 -18.55 -16.63
C GLY A 140 8.77 -19.24 -15.60
N PHE A 141 9.77 -19.93 -16.12
CA PHE A 141 10.83 -20.55 -15.34
C PHE A 141 12.18 -20.18 -15.92
N VAL A 142 13.17 -20.05 -15.05
CA VAL A 142 14.57 -19.92 -15.40
C VAL A 142 15.31 -21.13 -14.86
N ASP A 143 16.13 -21.76 -15.70
CA ASP A 143 17.04 -22.82 -15.26
C ASP A 143 18.31 -22.17 -14.68
N HIS A 144 18.58 -22.43 -13.42
CA HIS A 144 19.77 -21.92 -12.74
C HIS A 144 20.35 -22.99 -11.80
N ASP A 145 21.61 -23.33 -12.01
CA ASP A 145 22.35 -24.24 -11.15
C ASP A 145 21.66 -25.60 -10.94
N GLY A 146 21.05 -26.13 -12.01
CA GLY A 146 20.33 -27.39 -12.04
C GLY A 146 18.88 -27.34 -11.47
N GLU A 147 18.41 -26.17 -11.13
CA GLU A 147 17.05 -25.96 -10.58
C GLU A 147 16.22 -25.06 -11.50
N ARG A 148 14.90 -25.23 -11.43
CA ARG A 148 13.93 -24.42 -12.16
C ARG A 148 13.34 -23.37 -11.19
N ILE A 149 13.61 -22.10 -11.45
CA ILE A 149 13.17 -20.98 -10.63
C ILE A 149 11.96 -20.31 -11.30
N TYR A 150 10.83 -20.33 -10.61
CA TYR A 150 9.58 -19.74 -11.10
C TYR A 150 9.54 -18.23 -10.89
N TYR A 151 8.99 -17.52 -11.86
CA TYR A 151 8.72 -16.08 -11.76
C TYR A 151 7.40 -15.68 -12.42
N GLU A 152 6.88 -14.54 -12.04
CA GLU A 152 5.78 -13.82 -12.68
C GLU A 152 6.15 -12.37 -12.93
N THR A 153 5.69 -11.83 -14.05
CA THR A 153 5.75 -10.39 -14.33
C THR A 153 4.35 -9.87 -14.58
N VAL A 154 4.03 -8.69 -14.00
CA VAL A 154 2.74 -8.04 -14.20
C VAL A 154 2.96 -6.56 -14.49
N GLY A 155 2.33 -6.05 -15.54
CA GLY A 155 2.48 -4.66 -15.95
C GLY A 155 3.75 -4.41 -16.78
N SER A 156 4.00 -3.14 -17.05
CA SER A 156 5.15 -2.67 -17.86
C SER A 156 5.48 -1.22 -17.53
N GLY A 157 6.63 -0.73 -18.03
CA GLY A 157 7.09 0.63 -17.81
C GLY A 157 7.77 0.81 -16.45
N GLY A 158 8.18 2.04 -16.15
CA GLY A 158 8.88 2.40 -14.92
C GLY A 158 10.12 1.59 -14.62
N VAL A 159 10.76 1.85 -13.50
CA VAL A 159 11.78 0.96 -12.94
C VAL A 159 11.10 -0.27 -12.35
N PRO A 160 11.49 -1.49 -12.75
CA PRO A 160 10.87 -2.73 -12.24
C PRO A 160 10.93 -2.83 -10.71
N LEU A 161 9.82 -3.29 -10.11
CA LEU A 161 9.73 -3.60 -8.69
C LEU A 161 9.80 -5.11 -8.50
N VAL A 162 10.82 -5.58 -7.82
CA VAL A 162 11.06 -7.00 -7.55
C VAL A 162 10.63 -7.32 -6.11
N LEU A 163 9.78 -8.33 -5.94
CA LEU A 163 9.24 -8.72 -4.65
C LEU A 163 9.75 -10.12 -4.27
N SER A 164 10.60 -10.20 -3.26
CA SER A 164 11.19 -11.44 -2.72
C SER A 164 10.52 -11.82 -1.41
N HIS A 165 9.87 -12.98 -1.38
CA HIS A 165 9.11 -13.47 -0.23
C HIS A 165 9.98 -14.01 0.92
N GLY A 166 9.39 -14.09 2.11
CA GLY A 166 10.02 -14.69 3.29
C GLY A 166 9.94 -16.22 3.33
N ALA A 167 10.57 -16.78 4.34
CA ALA A 167 10.52 -18.24 4.60
C ALA A 167 9.07 -18.69 4.87
N GLY A 168 8.64 -19.74 4.17
CA GLY A 168 7.27 -20.21 4.20
C GLY A 168 6.30 -19.42 3.28
N GLY A 169 6.79 -18.44 2.50
CA GLY A 169 6.01 -17.74 1.50
C GLY A 169 6.22 -18.30 0.08
N ASN A 170 5.67 -17.62 -0.90
CA ASN A 170 5.89 -17.80 -2.33
C ASN A 170 5.45 -16.53 -3.07
N HIS A 171 5.54 -16.50 -4.41
CA HIS A 171 5.12 -15.35 -5.23
C HIS A 171 3.70 -14.84 -4.91
N ALA A 172 2.77 -15.72 -4.53
CA ALA A 172 1.37 -15.37 -4.35
C ALA A 172 1.09 -14.60 -3.05
N VAL A 173 2.01 -14.56 -2.08
CA VAL A 173 1.83 -13.76 -0.86
C VAL A 173 1.73 -12.26 -1.17
N TRP A 174 2.23 -11.84 -2.32
CA TRP A 174 2.24 -10.45 -2.79
C TRP A 174 0.96 -10.01 -3.52
N TYR A 175 -0.15 -10.77 -3.41
CA TYR A 175 -1.39 -10.51 -4.14
C TYR A 175 -1.96 -9.10 -3.90
N GLN A 176 -1.71 -8.50 -2.73
CA GLN A 176 -2.14 -7.15 -2.39
C GLN A 176 -1.20 -6.06 -2.91
N GLN A 177 0.04 -6.41 -3.32
CA GLN A 177 1.05 -5.49 -3.84
C GLN A 177 1.05 -5.46 -5.37
N VAL A 178 0.91 -6.60 -6.01
CA VAL A 178 1.06 -6.74 -7.48
C VAL A 178 0.15 -5.77 -8.22
N ALA A 179 -1.17 -5.81 -7.99
CA ALA A 179 -2.11 -5.00 -8.74
C ALA A 179 -1.96 -3.48 -8.52
N PRO A 180 -1.73 -2.97 -7.29
CA PRO A 180 -1.47 -1.55 -7.08
C PRO A 180 -0.22 -1.06 -7.80
N PHE A 181 0.91 -1.77 -7.70
CA PHE A 181 2.18 -1.33 -8.28
C PHE A 181 2.29 -1.59 -9.79
N ALA A 182 1.61 -2.60 -10.33
CA ALA A 182 1.61 -2.90 -11.76
C ALA A 182 0.87 -1.85 -12.63
N ARG A 183 0.32 -0.81 -12.03
CA ARG A 183 -0.35 0.29 -12.75
C ARG A 183 0.63 1.22 -13.46
N ASP A 184 1.83 1.36 -12.94
CA ASP A 184 2.83 2.34 -13.37
C ASP A 184 4.23 1.75 -13.60
N ARG A 185 4.44 0.48 -13.25
CA ARG A 185 5.73 -0.20 -13.43
C ARG A 185 5.56 -1.70 -13.63
N MET A 186 6.60 -2.37 -14.12
CA MET A 186 6.65 -3.82 -14.12
C MET A 186 6.88 -4.32 -12.69
N VAL A 187 6.02 -5.22 -12.21
CA VAL A 187 6.19 -5.93 -10.94
C VAL A 187 6.66 -7.35 -11.24
N ILE A 188 7.73 -7.78 -10.58
CA ILE A 188 8.32 -9.10 -10.70
C ILE A 188 8.18 -9.79 -9.36
N THR A 189 7.51 -10.94 -9.33
CA THR A 189 7.47 -11.84 -8.18
C THR A 189 8.12 -13.17 -8.58
N TRP A 190 8.71 -13.87 -7.64
CA TRP A 190 9.39 -15.13 -7.90
C TRP A 190 9.32 -16.04 -6.68
N ASP A 191 9.58 -17.32 -6.88
CA ASP A 191 9.64 -18.30 -5.82
C ASP A 191 11.10 -18.67 -5.53
N HIS A 192 11.52 -18.50 -4.29
CA HIS A 192 12.80 -19.04 -3.85
C HIS A 192 12.87 -20.54 -4.11
N ARG A 193 14.08 -21.07 -4.32
CA ARG A 193 14.35 -22.49 -4.51
C ARG A 193 13.67 -23.32 -3.43
N GLY A 194 12.88 -24.34 -3.82
CA GLY A 194 12.11 -25.19 -2.93
C GLY A 194 10.78 -24.63 -2.43
N PHE A 195 10.47 -23.36 -2.73
CA PHE A 195 9.19 -22.74 -2.40
C PHE A 195 8.28 -22.65 -3.60
N GLY A 196 6.97 -22.60 -3.37
CA GLY A 196 5.97 -22.38 -4.40
C GLY A 196 6.10 -23.38 -5.54
N ARG A 197 6.50 -22.88 -6.71
CA ARG A 197 6.65 -23.64 -7.95
C ARG A 197 8.11 -23.89 -8.35
N SER A 198 9.07 -23.34 -7.60
CA SER A 198 10.50 -23.55 -7.83
C SER A 198 10.97 -24.90 -7.29
N SER A 199 11.85 -25.56 -8.04
CA SER A 199 12.41 -26.85 -7.63
C SER A 199 13.53 -26.70 -6.59
N ASP A 200 13.86 -27.79 -5.91
CA ASP A 200 15.05 -27.96 -5.06
C ASP A 200 15.51 -29.42 -5.08
N LEU A 201 15.90 -29.89 -6.25
CA LEU A 201 16.36 -31.26 -6.48
C LEU A 201 17.66 -31.56 -5.73
N GLY A 202 18.48 -30.52 -5.55
CA GLY A 202 19.75 -30.61 -4.87
C GLY A 202 19.69 -30.41 -3.35
N GLY A 203 18.51 -30.12 -2.76
CA GLY A 203 18.37 -29.86 -1.32
C GLY A 203 19.15 -28.62 -0.84
N ARG A 204 19.34 -27.63 -1.70
CA ARG A 204 20.20 -26.45 -1.43
C ARG A 204 19.42 -25.17 -1.16
N SER A 205 18.09 -25.27 -0.97
CA SER A 205 17.26 -24.11 -0.63
C SER A 205 17.81 -23.35 0.59
N GLY A 206 17.75 -22.02 0.50
CA GLY A 206 18.21 -21.15 1.59
C GLY A 206 18.90 -19.88 1.08
N PRO A 207 19.35 -19.01 2.00
CA PRO A 207 19.87 -17.70 1.69
C PRO A 207 21.14 -17.72 0.85
N GLN A 208 21.97 -18.76 0.98
CA GLN A 208 23.26 -18.89 0.29
C GLN A 208 23.15 -18.99 -1.24
N VAL A 209 22.02 -19.42 -1.76
CA VAL A 209 21.75 -19.51 -3.23
C VAL A 209 20.77 -18.45 -3.72
N ALA A 210 20.03 -17.83 -2.81
CA ALA A 210 18.90 -16.97 -3.14
C ALA A 210 19.27 -15.74 -3.97
N ALA A 211 20.43 -15.13 -3.70
CA ALA A 211 20.90 -13.99 -4.48
C ALA A 211 21.25 -14.40 -5.94
N GLY A 212 21.89 -15.56 -6.13
CA GLY A 212 22.21 -16.10 -7.46
C GLY A 212 20.94 -16.44 -8.26
N ASP A 213 19.97 -17.07 -7.61
CA ASP A 213 18.67 -17.41 -8.23
C ASP A 213 17.92 -16.14 -8.66
N LEU A 214 17.89 -15.10 -7.82
CA LEU A 214 17.30 -13.81 -8.16
C LEU A 214 17.99 -13.14 -9.35
N LEU A 215 19.32 -13.13 -9.35
CA LEU A 215 20.11 -12.55 -10.45
C LEU A 215 19.84 -13.28 -11.75
N ALA A 216 19.73 -14.63 -11.73
CA ALA A 216 19.41 -15.41 -12.91
C ALA A 216 18.01 -15.09 -13.48
N VAL A 217 17.00 -14.88 -12.60
CA VAL A 217 15.67 -14.42 -13.01
C VAL A 217 15.75 -13.05 -13.68
N LEU A 218 16.47 -12.09 -13.08
CA LEU A 218 16.58 -10.73 -13.59
C LEU A 218 17.36 -10.68 -14.91
N ASP A 219 18.43 -11.47 -15.05
CA ASP A 219 19.19 -11.59 -16.29
C ASP A 219 18.35 -12.19 -17.43
N HIS A 220 17.55 -13.22 -17.13
CA HIS A 220 16.61 -13.82 -18.08
C HIS A 220 15.56 -12.81 -18.59
N LEU A 221 15.11 -11.92 -17.69
CA LEU A 221 14.15 -10.87 -18.01
C LEU A 221 14.78 -9.62 -18.64
N GLY A 222 16.11 -9.55 -18.76
CA GLY A 222 16.82 -8.40 -19.29
C GLY A 222 16.78 -7.17 -18.37
N VAL A 223 16.59 -7.39 -17.05
CA VAL A 223 16.47 -6.32 -16.05
C VAL A 223 17.87 -5.94 -15.56
N SER A 224 18.34 -4.78 -15.96
CA SER A 224 19.65 -4.25 -15.57
C SER A 224 19.59 -3.32 -14.36
N ARG A 225 18.39 -2.81 -14.00
CA ARG A 225 18.14 -1.92 -12.85
C ARG A 225 16.73 -2.11 -12.31
N ALA A 226 16.59 -2.21 -10.99
CA ALA A 226 15.32 -2.46 -10.33
C ALA A 226 15.28 -1.88 -8.90
N ASP A 227 14.07 -1.68 -8.38
CA ASP A 227 13.81 -1.53 -6.95
C ASP A 227 13.60 -2.92 -6.35
N LEU A 228 14.37 -3.27 -5.34
CA LEU A 228 14.38 -4.62 -4.77
C LEU A 228 13.69 -4.60 -3.40
N VAL A 229 12.65 -5.41 -3.23
CA VAL A 229 11.91 -5.60 -1.98
C VAL A 229 12.18 -6.99 -1.45
N GLY A 230 12.66 -7.10 -0.24
CA GLY A 230 12.87 -8.37 0.44
C GLY A 230 12.14 -8.42 1.78
N GLN A 231 11.22 -9.38 1.95
CA GLN A 231 10.54 -9.61 3.21
C GLN A 231 11.19 -10.79 3.95
N SER A 232 11.53 -10.61 5.22
CA SER A 232 12.11 -11.67 6.07
C SER A 232 13.32 -12.34 5.37
N MET A 233 13.27 -13.64 5.08
CA MET A 233 14.31 -14.36 4.31
C MET A 233 14.58 -13.69 2.95
N GLY A 234 13.58 -13.10 2.30
CA GLY A 234 13.76 -12.37 1.04
C GLY A 234 14.75 -11.21 1.15
N GLY A 235 14.99 -10.67 2.35
CA GLY A 235 16.02 -9.67 2.60
C GLY A 235 17.42 -10.16 2.23
N TRP A 236 17.76 -11.43 2.53
CA TRP A 236 19.04 -12.03 2.14
C TRP A 236 19.23 -12.08 0.64
N SER A 237 18.17 -12.38 -0.11
CA SER A 237 18.27 -12.44 -1.58
C SER A 237 18.53 -11.07 -2.19
N VAL A 238 17.82 -10.03 -1.73
CA VAL A 238 17.96 -8.69 -2.30
C VAL A 238 19.25 -7.98 -1.84
N VAL A 239 19.65 -8.15 -0.60
CA VAL A 239 20.95 -7.65 -0.09
C VAL A 239 22.10 -8.34 -0.82
N GLY A 240 22.07 -9.69 -0.90
CA GLY A 240 23.09 -10.44 -1.61
C GLY A 240 23.17 -10.07 -3.10
N ALA A 241 22.03 -9.86 -3.78
CA ALA A 241 22.02 -9.40 -5.17
C ALA A 241 22.58 -7.98 -5.32
N ALA A 242 22.25 -7.05 -4.42
CA ALA A 242 22.76 -5.69 -4.43
C ALA A 242 24.26 -5.63 -4.16
N LEU A 243 24.78 -6.47 -3.26
CA LEU A 243 26.21 -6.58 -2.98
C LEU A 243 26.99 -7.21 -4.15
N ALA A 244 26.41 -8.23 -4.80
CA ALA A 244 27.02 -8.88 -5.95
C ALA A 244 27.00 -8.00 -7.23
N ARG A 245 25.95 -7.19 -7.39
CA ARG A 245 25.75 -6.30 -8.54
C ARG A 245 25.20 -4.94 -8.11
N PRO A 246 26.03 -4.02 -7.57
CA PRO A 246 25.56 -2.74 -7.02
C PRO A 246 24.76 -1.87 -8.00
N SER A 247 25.10 -1.92 -9.32
CA SER A 247 24.39 -1.16 -10.36
C SER A 247 22.95 -1.63 -10.62
N LEU A 248 22.58 -2.84 -10.17
CA LEU A 248 21.25 -3.40 -10.34
C LEU A 248 20.24 -2.74 -9.41
N ALA A 249 20.59 -2.49 -8.16
CA ALA A 249 19.68 -1.97 -7.16
C ALA A 249 19.60 -0.44 -7.25
N ARG A 250 18.48 0.10 -7.74
CA ARG A 250 18.18 1.53 -7.62
C ARG A 250 17.86 1.88 -6.17
N SER A 251 17.11 1.01 -5.50
CA SER A 251 16.79 1.12 -4.09
C SER A 251 16.53 -0.26 -3.47
N LEU A 252 16.59 -0.32 -2.13
CA LEU A 252 16.17 -1.48 -1.35
C LEU A 252 14.97 -1.16 -0.47
N VAL A 253 14.03 -2.09 -0.36
CA VAL A 253 13.01 -2.11 0.68
C VAL A 253 13.22 -3.38 1.51
N LEU A 254 13.64 -3.21 2.75
CA LEU A 254 13.88 -4.27 3.71
C LEU A 254 12.66 -4.36 4.64
N ALA A 255 11.78 -5.32 4.38
CA ALA A 255 10.52 -5.49 5.10
C ALA A 255 10.65 -6.61 6.12
N ASP A 256 10.52 -6.26 7.40
CA ASP A 256 10.57 -7.21 8.53
C ASP A 256 11.78 -8.15 8.40
N THR A 257 12.96 -7.59 8.17
CA THR A 257 14.18 -8.33 7.91
C THR A 257 15.42 -7.58 8.38
N LEU A 258 16.45 -8.34 8.67
CA LEU A 258 17.81 -7.83 8.90
C LEU A 258 18.73 -8.07 7.70
N GLY A 259 18.25 -8.70 6.63
CA GLY A 259 18.99 -8.91 5.38
C GLY A 259 20.30 -9.69 5.54
N GLY A 260 20.51 -10.39 6.67
CA GLY A 260 21.75 -11.09 6.98
C GLY A 260 22.76 -10.30 7.83
N PHE A 261 22.48 -9.04 8.18
CA PHE A 261 23.36 -8.26 9.06
C PHE A 261 23.26 -8.71 10.52
N THR A 262 24.41 -8.86 11.19
CA THR A 262 24.51 -9.46 12.55
C THR A 262 25.37 -8.64 13.50
N SER A 263 25.65 -7.35 13.25
CA SER A 263 26.47 -6.55 14.15
C SER A 263 25.80 -6.25 15.50
N GLY A 264 26.55 -6.22 16.56
CA GLY A 264 26.29 -5.71 17.91
C GLY A 264 24.83 -5.72 18.42
N ALA A 265 24.12 -4.60 18.27
CA ALA A 265 22.74 -4.42 18.72
C ALA A 265 21.72 -5.29 17.96
N ILE A 266 22.04 -5.67 16.71
CA ILE A 266 21.22 -6.56 15.88
C ILE A 266 21.26 -7.98 16.45
N ALA A 267 22.45 -8.47 16.82
CA ALA A 267 22.63 -9.81 17.40
C ALA A 267 21.85 -10.02 18.69
N ALA A 268 21.81 -9.02 19.57
CA ALA A 268 21.06 -9.07 20.82
C ALA A 268 19.54 -9.23 20.63
N GLY A 269 18.99 -8.80 19.50
CA GLY A 269 17.60 -9.03 19.11
C GLY A 269 17.34 -10.48 18.67
N LEU A 270 18.29 -11.09 17.96
CA LEU A 270 18.20 -12.46 17.45
C LEU A 270 18.35 -13.54 18.54
N GLU A 271 19.19 -13.30 19.57
CA GLU A 271 19.39 -14.26 20.67
C GLU A 271 18.10 -14.49 21.49
N ARG A 272 17.32 -13.43 21.72
CA ARG A 272 16.03 -13.53 22.43
C ARG A 272 14.99 -14.41 21.70
N ARG A 273 15.19 -14.66 20.42
CA ARG A 273 14.32 -15.45 19.55
C ARG A 273 14.48 -16.96 19.73
N ARG A 274 15.65 -17.45 20.14
CA ARG A 274 15.95 -18.89 20.26
C ARG A 274 15.05 -19.61 21.28
N ASP A 275 14.49 -18.88 22.25
CA ASP A 275 13.72 -19.46 23.35
C ASP A 275 12.19 -19.52 23.11
N GLY A 276 11.65 -18.79 22.10
CA GLY A 276 10.20 -18.63 21.91
C GLY A 276 9.54 -19.54 20.87
N ALA A 277 10.30 -20.20 19.99
CA ALA A 277 9.75 -20.82 18.77
C ALA A 277 9.41 -22.32 18.89
N ARG A 278 9.42 -22.91 20.09
CA ARG A 278 9.14 -24.34 20.27
C ARG A 278 7.65 -24.61 20.51
N GLY A 279 7.01 -25.20 19.49
CA GLY A 279 5.81 -25.97 19.71
C GLY A 279 4.47 -25.24 19.77
N THR A 280 4.26 -24.22 18.94
CA THR A 280 2.90 -23.68 18.76
C THR A 280 2.04 -24.71 18.03
N PRO A 281 0.88 -25.13 18.58
CA PRO A 281 -0.03 -26.01 17.85
C PRO A 281 -0.42 -25.38 16.52
N ASP A 282 -0.56 -26.20 15.46
CA ASP A 282 -1.11 -25.78 14.17
C ASP A 282 -2.61 -25.48 14.33
N VAL A 283 -2.93 -24.27 14.71
CA VAL A 283 -4.29 -23.80 14.93
C VAL A 283 -4.70 -22.96 13.75
N LEU A 284 -5.92 -23.20 13.24
CA LEU A 284 -6.48 -22.44 12.12
C LEU A 284 -6.39 -20.93 12.37
N GLY A 285 -5.82 -20.21 11.40
CA GLY A 285 -5.66 -18.77 11.44
C GLY A 285 -4.55 -18.25 12.36
N ARG A 286 -3.86 -19.11 13.13
CA ARG A 286 -2.72 -18.70 13.96
C ARG A 286 -1.40 -18.99 13.26
N HIS A 287 -0.60 -17.96 13.07
CA HIS A 287 0.73 -18.06 12.49
C HIS A 287 1.70 -17.14 13.23
N PRO A 288 2.93 -17.58 13.58
CA PRO A 288 3.88 -16.78 14.34
C PRO A 288 4.35 -15.50 13.64
N ALA A 289 4.13 -15.39 12.32
CA ALA A 289 4.42 -14.20 11.52
C ALA A 289 3.25 -13.22 11.43
N LEU A 290 2.12 -13.50 12.07
CA LEU A 290 0.95 -12.59 12.10
C LEU A 290 0.71 -12.10 13.52
N ASP A 291 0.27 -10.86 13.68
CA ASP A 291 -0.20 -10.39 14.97
C ASP A 291 -1.43 -11.20 15.42
N PRO A 292 -1.52 -11.62 16.69
CA PRO A 292 -2.66 -12.37 17.18
C PRO A 292 -4.00 -11.66 16.97
N SER A 293 -4.05 -10.33 17.09
CA SER A 293 -5.28 -9.57 16.87
C SER A 293 -5.72 -9.58 15.40
N PHE A 294 -4.77 -9.61 14.46
CA PHE A 294 -5.10 -9.80 13.05
C PHE A 294 -5.78 -11.15 12.81
N SER A 295 -5.24 -12.23 13.38
CA SER A 295 -5.83 -13.57 13.25
C SER A 295 -7.23 -13.67 13.85
N GLU A 296 -7.53 -12.88 14.89
CA GLU A 296 -8.85 -12.81 15.53
C GLU A 296 -9.85 -11.97 14.70
N CYS A 297 -9.38 -10.87 14.09
CA CYS A 297 -10.24 -9.95 13.33
C CYS A 297 -10.45 -10.38 11.87
N GLU A 298 -9.46 -11.08 11.27
CA GLU A 298 -9.41 -11.43 9.84
C GLU A 298 -9.09 -12.94 9.65
N PRO A 299 -9.89 -13.86 10.23
CA PRO A 299 -9.55 -15.28 10.29
C PRO A 299 -9.41 -15.95 8.91
N GLU A 300 -10.19 -15.50 7.91
CA GLU A 300 -10.11 -16.03 6.54
C GLU A 300 -8.79 -15.64 5.88
N ARG A 301 -8.33 -14.40 6.09
CA ARG A 301 -7.05 -13.93 5.57
C ARG A 301 -5.88 -14.62 6.29
N ALA A 302 -5.98 -14.80 7.60
CA ALA A 302 -4.97 -15.53 8.38
C ALA A 302 -4.88 -16.99 7.92
N HIS A 303 -6.02 -17.65 7.62
CA HIS A 303 -6.04 -18.99 7.02
C HIS A 303 -5.43 -19.02 5.61
N LEU A 304 -5.70 -18.00 4.79
CA LEU A 304 -5.06 -17.86 3.49
C LEU A 304 -3.54 -17.78 3.63
N TYR A 305 -3.03 -16.99 4.58
CA TYR A 305 -1.60 -16.89 4.86
C TYR A 305 -0.98 -18.25 5.20
N GLN A 306 -1.60 -19.01 6.10
CA GLN A 306 -1.17 -20.37 6.44
C GLN A 306 -1.18 -21.30 5.21
N SER A 307 -2.20 -21.20 4.37
CA SER A 307 -2.35 -22.06 3.19
C SER A 307 -1.29 -21.75 2.13
N LEU A 308 -0.99 -20.47 1.88
CA LEU A 308 0.09 -20.04 0.99
C LEU A 308 1.45 -20.54 1.48
N GLY A 309 1.68 -20.51 2.79
CA GLY A 309 2.94 -20.93 3.41
C GLY A 309 3.24 -22.43 3.30
N ARG A 310 2.27 -23.24 2.89
CA ARG A 310 2.42 -24.71 2.73
C ARG A 310 2.70 -25.15 1.29
N MET A 311 2.85 -24.20 0.36
CA MET A 311 3.15 -24.50 -1.03
C MET A 311 4.66 -24.59 -1.25
N GLY A 312 5.14 -25.77 -1.66
CA GLY A 312 6.54 -26.04 -1.92
C GLY A 312 7.08 -27.24 -1.13
N SER A 313 8.34 -27.57 -1.37
CA SER A 313 9.04 -28.71 -0.76
C SER A 313 10.07 -28.27 0.30
N ALA A 314 10.25 -26.96 0.51
CA ALA A 314 11.27 -26.43 1.41
C ALA A 314 11.00 -26.79 2.87
N ASP A 315 11.99 -27.34 3.55
CA ASP A 315 11.94 -27.63 4.98
C ASP A 315 12.49 -26.44 5.78
N LEU A 316 11.60 -25.75 6.49
CA LEU A 316 11.99 -24.60 7.32
C LEU A 316 12.94 -24.98 8.44
N ALA A 317 12.92 -26.23 8.94
CA ALA A 317 13.86 -26.69 9.95
C ALA A 317 15.31 -26.74 9.43
N VAL A 318 15.46 -26.92 8.10
CA VAL A 318 16.76 -26.86 7.41
C VAL A 318 17.15 -25.43 7.05
N ILE A 319 16.20 -24.61 6.62
CA ILE A 319 16.47 -23.25 6.10
C ILE A 319 16.77 -22.26 7.22
N LEU A 320 16.03 -22.29 8.34
CA LEU A 320 16.20 -21.31 9.41
C LEU A 320 17.62 -21.30 10.01
N PRO A 321 18.30 -22.43 10.26
CA PRO A 321 19.72 -22.41 10.62
C PRO A 321 20.62 -21.76 9.56
N ARG A 322 20.38 -22.05 8.28
CA ARG A 322 21.16 -21.47 7.16
C ARG A 322 21.05 -19.94 7.08
N LEU A 323 19.93 -19.35 7.53
CA LEU A 323 19.79 -17.88 7.64
C LEU A 323 20.78 -17.30 8.66
N LEU A 324 21.04 -18.01 9.74
CA LEU A 324 21.97 -17.58 10.78
C LEU A 324 23.44 -17.75 10.36
N ASP A 325 23.73 -18.71 9.47
CA ASP A 325 25.07 -18.98 8.95
C ASP A 325 25.46 -18.07 7.76
N THR A 326 24.45 -17.44 7.09
CA THR A 326 24.68 -16.54 5.96
C THR A 326 24.60 -15.11 6.44
N THR A 327 25.73 -14.49 6.74
CA THR A 327 25.80 -13.20 7.38
C THR A 327 26.55 -12.17 6.54
N HIS A 328 26.22 -10.89 6.75
CA HIS A 328 26.91 -9.72 6.23
C HIS A 328 27.46 -8.89 7.39
N ASP A 329 28.58 -8.25 7.16
CA ASP A 329 29.24 -7.40 8.15
C ASP A 329 29.04 -5.90 7.87
N GLU A 330 29.64 -5.05 8.70
CA GLU A 330 29.56 -3.60 8.57
C GLU A 330 30.20 -3.08 7.28
N SER A 331 31.22 -3.78 6.75
CA SER A 331 31.85 -3.40 5.49
C SER A 331 30.94 -3.66 4.30
N ASP A 332 30.11 -4.70 4.36
CA ASP A 332 29.07 -4.97 3.39
C ASP A 332 27.95 -3.90 3.45
N ALA A 333 27.57 -3.49 4.67
CA ALA A 333 26.57 -2.41 4.84
C ALA A 333 27.06 -1.10 4.19
N ALA A 334 28.31 -0.73 4.36
CA ALA A 334 28.90 0.47 3.77
C ALA A 334 28.93 0.44 2.22
N ARG A 335 28.82 -0.74 1.60
CA ARG A 335 28.75 -0.91 0.13
C ARG A 335 27.35 -0.70 -0.43
N LEU A 336 26.32 -0.71 0.41
CA LEU A 336 24.93 -0.45 0.01
C LEU A 336 24.67 1.07 -0.06
N GLY A 337 25.23 1.71 -1.08
CA GLY A 337 25.14 3.16 -1.25
C GLY A 337 23.82 3.67 -1.87
N MET A 338 22.87 2.79 -2.18
CA MET A 338 21.54 3.17 -2.68
C MET A 338 20.60 3.53 -1.53
N PRO A 339 19.53 4.33 -1.76
CA PRO A 339 18.50 4.58 -0.77
C PRO A 339 17.83 3.29 -0.27
N VAL A 340 17.64 3.17 1.05
CA VAL A 340 17.03 2.02 1.70
C VAL A 340 15.82 2.45 2.51
N LEU A 341 14.69 1.74 2.35
CA LEU A 341 13.54 1.83 3.23
C LEU A 341 13.44 0.56 4.07
N CYS A 342 13.55 0.69 5.37
CA CYS A 342 13.23 -0.39 6.31
C CYS A 342 11.78 -0.27 6.73
N VAL A 343 10.96 -1.31 6.50
CA VAL A 343 9.55 -1.35 6.96
C VAL A 343 9.41 -2.48 7.97
N VAL A 344 8.74 -2.22 9.09
CA VAL A 344 8.56 -3.22 10.14
C VAL A 344 7.22 -3.06 10.84
N GLY A 345 6.58 -4.17 11.21
CA GLY A 345 5.43 -4.15 12.11
C GLY A 345 5.86 -3.75 13.54
N ASP A 346 5.10 -2.85 14.17
CA ASP A 346 5.45 -2.38 15.54
C ASP A 346 5.37 -3.49 16.60
N ARG A 347 4.73 -4.61 16.25
CA ARG A 347 4.57 -5.83 17.08
C ARG A 347 5.32 -7.04 16.53
N ASP A 348 6.27 -6.85 15.61
CA ASP A 348 7.02 -7.97 15.03
C ASP A 348 7.77 -8.76 16.12
N PRO A 349 7.39 -10.03 16.38
CA PRO A 349 8.04 -10.83 17.39
C PRO A 349 9.35 -11.46 16.90
N LEU A 350 9.59 -11.45 15.59
CA LEU A 350 10.73 -12.10 14.95
C LEU A 350 11.90 -11.13 14.73
N PHE A 351 11.61 -9.92 14.25
CA PHE A 351 12.59 -8.85 14.08
C PHE A 351 12.04 -7.56 14.72
N PRO A 352 12.23 -7.40 16.04
CA PRO A 352 11.68 -6.26 16.76
C PRO A 352 12.10 -4.93 16.12
N PRO A 353 11.24 -3.87 16.15
CA PRO A 353 11.56 -2.57 15.56
C PRO A 353 12.91 -1.99 15.99
N ALA A 354 13.34 -2.26 17.24
CA ALA A 354 14.64 -1.82 17.72
C ALA A 354 15.82 -2.43 16.92
N SER A 355 15.71 -3.70 16.50
CA SER A 355 16.74 -4.35 15.68
C SER A 355 16.75 -3.80 14.24
N VAL A 356 15.56 -3.48 13.70
CA VAL A 356 15.45 -2.88 12.36
C VAL A 356 15.95 -1.44 12.37
N ARG A 357 15.70 -0.67 13.43
CA ARG A 357 16.32 0.67 13.61
C ARG A 357 17.84 0.58 13.68
N ALA A 358 18.39 -0.38 14.43
CA ALA A 358 19.84 -0.59 14.50
C ALA A 358 20.43 -0.98 13.14
N LEU A 359 19.70 -1.73 12.30
CA LEU A 359 20.08 -1.99 10.91
C LEU A 359 20.10 -0.68 10.10
N ALA A 360 19.05 0.14 10.21
CA ALA A 360 18.99 1.41 9.47
C ALA A 360 20.11 2.36 9.87
N ASP A 361 20.51 2.40 11.15
CA ASP A 361 21.64 3.21 11.63
C ASP A 361 22.98 2.73 11.05
N LEU A 362 23.09 1.46 10.65
CA LEU A 362 24.27 0.88 10.03
C LEU A 362 24.41 1.24 8.53
N LEU A 363 23.28 1.50 7.86
CA LEU A 363 23.23 1.72 6.41
C LEU A 363 23.45 3.20 6.06
N PRO A 364 24.15 3.55 4.96
CA PRO A 364 24.51 4.92 4.62
C PRO A 364 23.32 5.87 4.36
N ASP A 365 22.24 5.38 3.74
CA ASP A 365 21.04 6.16 3.42
C ASP A 365 19.80 5.30 3.67
N ALA A 366 19.41 5.18 4.93
CA ALA A 366 18.26 4.37 5.32
C ALA A 366 17.20 5.18 6.08
N ARG A 367 15.94 4.79 5.87
CA ARG A 367 14.77 5.32 6.60
C ARG A 367 13.98 4.16 7.18
N VAL A 368 13.33 4.38 8.34
CA VAL A 368 12.49 3.38 8.98
C VAL A 368 11.05 3.85 8.97
N VAL A 369 10.13 2.93 8.62
CA VAL A 369 8.69 3.10 8.78
C VAL A 369 8.16 1.93 9.59
N GLU A 370 7.49 2.24 10.69
CA GLU A 370 6.81 1.26 11.55
C GLU A 370 5.32 1.24 11.21
N ILE A 371 4.78 0.06 10.90
CA ILE A 371 3.35 -0.12 10.62
C ILE A 371 2.66 -0.57 11.90
N SER A 372 1.74 0.26 12.38
CA SER A 372 1.10 0.06 13.68
C SER A 372 0.11 -1.11 13.68
N GLY A 373 0.12 -1.89 14.76
CA GLY A 373 -0.80 -3.01 14.95
C GLY A 373 -0.45 -4.27 14.15
N CYS A 374 0.71 -4.32 13.51
CA CYS A 374 1.14 -5.42 12.67
C CYS A 374 2.25 -6.25 13.31
N GLY A 375 2.22 -7.57 13.04
CA GLY A 375 3.29 -8.51 13.38
C GLY A 375 4.42 -8.50 12.35
N HIS A 376 4.87 -9.71 11.98
CA HIS A 376 5.99 -9.91 11.04
C HIS A 376 5.61 -9.80 9.56
N SER A 377 4.35 -9.52 9.24
CA SER A 377 3.87 -9.50 7.86
C SER A 377 2.97 -8.30 7.54
N PRO A 378 3.40 -7.04 7.82
CA PRO A 378 2.56 -5.86 7.58
C PRO A 378 2.13 -5.72 6.11
N TYR A 379 2.91 -6.20 5.14
CA TYR A 379 2.51 -6.25 3.73
C TYR A 379 1.23 -7.09 3.50
N PHE A 380 0.94 -8.00 4.42
CA PHE A 380 -0.23 -8.87 4.40
C PHE A 380 -1.31 -8.40 5.38
N GLU A 381 -0.92 -7.99 6.58
CA GLU A 381 -1.80 -7.58 7.68
C GLU A 381 -2.45 -6.22 7.39
N ASP A 382 -1.67 -5.19 7.10
CA ASP A 382 -2.12 -3.86 6.65
C ASP A 382 -1.44 -3.48 5.33
N ALA A 383 -1.88 -4.11 4.25
CA ALA A 383 -1.35 -3.88 2.92
C ALA A 383 -1.54 -2.43 2.45
N GLN A 384 -2.56 -1.72 2.95
CA GLN A 384 -2.80 -0.33 2.56
C GLN A 384 -1.71 0.58 3.11
N ALA A 385 -1.42 0.51 4.41
CA ALA A 385 -0.37 1.29 5.05
C ALA A 385 1.01 0.93 4.47
N TRP A 386 1.29 -0.36 4.28
CA TRP A 386 2.54 -0.83 3.68
C TRP A 386 2.72 -0.32 2.25
N ASN A 387 1.72 -0.47 1.39
CA ASN A 387 1.76 -0.01 0.00
C ASN A 387 1.93 1.51 -0.08
N ALA A 388 1.30 2.27 0.83
CA ALA A 388 1.44 3.72 0.89
C ALA A 388 2.87 4.14 1.24
N ALA A 389 3.49 3.51 2.25
CA ALA A 389 4.87 3.78 2.66
C ALA A 389 5.86 3.50 1.53
N VAL A 390 5.77 2.33 0.88
CA VAL A 390 6.64 1.96 -0.23
C VAL A 390 6.41 2.85 -1.44
N ARG A 391 5.16 3.16 -1.80
CA ARG A 391 4.85 4.06 -2.90
C ARG A 391 5.40 5.47 -2.68
N GLN A 392 5.26 6.01 -1.47
CA GLN A 392 5.83 7.31 -1.11
C GLN A 392 7.36 7.32 -1.28
N PHE A 393 8.04 6.28 -0.81
CA PHE A 393 9.48 6.14 -0.97
C PHE A 393 9.89 6.11 -2.45
N LEU A 394 9.25 5.25 -3.26
CA LEU A 394 9.55 5.12 -4.68
C LEU A 394 9.23 6.39 -5.48
N SER A 395 8.16 7.10 -5.13
CA SER A 395 7.77 8.35 -5.83
C SER A 395 8.80 9.47 -5.68
N VAL A 396 9.50 9.53 -4.53
CA VAL A 396 10.60 10.49 -4.33
C VAL A 396 11.77 10.18 -5.26
N LEU A 397 12.08 8.90 -5.45
CA LEU A 397 13.15 8.46 -6.35
C LEU A 397 12.79 8.69 -7.82
N ASP A 398 11.53 8.41 -8.20
CA ASP A 398 11.03 8.66 -9.56
C ASP A 398 11.07 10.15 -9.90
N ALA A 399 10.75 11.05 -8.95
CA ALA A 399 10.81 12.50 -9.13
C ALA A 399 12.26 13.03 -9.26
N GLY A 400 13.21 12.43 -8.53
CA GLY A 400 14.63 12.78 -8.61
C GLY A 400 15.26 12.43 -9.95
N GLU A 401 14.81 11.40 -10.63
CA GLU A 401 15.29 11.01 -11.97
C GLU A 401 14.66 11.83 -13.10
N GLY A 402 13.47 12.40 -12.87
CA GLY A 402 12.77 13.28 -13.85
C GLY A 402 13.46 14.64 -14.10
N ILE A 403 14.46 15.02 -13.29
CA ILE A 403 15.20 16.28 -13.42
C ILE A 403 16.44 16.12 -14.33
N ALA A 404 16.89 14.91 -14.59
CA ALA A 404 17.92 14.64 -15.60
C ALA A 404 17.24 14.46 -16.97
N GLY A 405 16.95 15.59 -17.65
CA GLY A 405 16.52 15.59 -19.05
C GLY A 405 17.57 14.88 -19.93
N PRO A 406 17.14 14.35 -21.12
CA PRO A 406 18.08 13.68 -22.01
C PRO A 406 19.22 14.64 -22.34
N ALA A 407 20.45 14.19 -22.18
CA ALA A 407 21.62 14.88 -22.68
C ALA A 407 21.41 15.14 -24.17
N ALA A 408 21.41 16.42 -24.56
CA ALA A 408 21.40 16.79 -25.96
C ALA A 408 22.66 16.24 -26.59
N ASP A 409 22.53 15.17 -27.38
CA ASP A 409 23.57 14.71 -28.29
C ASP A 409 23.84 15.85 -29.28
N GLY A 410 25.03 16.43 -29.20
CA GLY A 410 25.60 17.38 -30.16
C GLY A 410 26.27 16.65 -31.33
#